data_380f465c620b4d5d3aed68d59fb7ee8e
#
_entry.id   380f465c620b4d5d3aed68d59fb7ee8e
#
_cell.length_a   1.000
_cell.length_b   1.000
_cell.length_c   1.000
_cell.angle_alpha   90.00
_cell.angle_beta   90.00
_cell.angle_gamma   90.00
#
_symmetry.space_group_name_H-M   'P 1'
#
loop_
_entity.id
_entity.type
_entity.pdbx_description
1 polymer ?
#
loop_
_entity_poly.entity_id
_entity_poly.type
_entity_poly.pdbx_seq_one_letter_code
_entity_poly.pdbx_strand_id
1 'polypeptide(L)'
;WTGTLEAFNDFYATAARELKKRFPHLKFGGPGHCAFGEEKVKAFAENCAKHGAPLDFYSFHYYSPSDTELLQMALDARRWLDESGFPDTEIHLNEWHYNPYGGALWGMGPVEQNEAIRFMRGLESAAFLNTVLIGWQDTPIDRAFYYTVTTTRWGLYDDRTPNKTYYGMQAFGELTRYGERVAAAGNLPEGSRTLAGRNAAGDLAILT
;
A
#
# COMPACT_ATOMS: atom_id res chain seq x y z
N TRP A 1 -10.93 11.64 -15.12
CA TRP A 1 -10.47 13.03 -15.18
C TRP A 1 -9.88 13.36 -16.54
N THR A 2 -10.35 14.41 -17.17
CA THR A 2 -9.90 14.84 -18.52
C THR A 2 -9.13 16.17 -18.50
N GLY A 3 -8.90 16.74 -17.31
CA GLY A 3 -8.14 17.97 -17.09
C GLY A 3 -6.64 17.74 -16.87
N THR A 4 -5.93 18.85 -16.64
CA THR A 4 -4.51 18.82 -16.26
C THR A 4 -4.33 18.41 -14.79
N LEU A 5 -3.13 17.96 -14.42
CA LEU A 5 -2.78 17.66 -13.02
C LEU A 5 -2.91 18.92 -12.14
N GLU A 6 -2.52 20.09 -12.65
CA GLU A 6 -2.66 21.37 -11.96
C GLU A 6 -4.13 21.67 -11.65
N ALA A 7 -5.01 21.59 -12.65
CA ALA A 7 -6.45 21.83 -12.44
C ALA A 7 -7.07 20.84 -11.45
N PHE A 8 -6.57 19.58 -11.40
CA PHE A 8 -7.00 18.62 -10.40
C PHE A 8 -6.52 19.01 -8.99
N ASN A 9 -5.26 19.43 -8.85
CA ASN A 9 -4.70 19.84 -7.57
C ASN A 9 -5.44 21.08 -7.02
N ASP A 10 -5.78 22.06 -7.86
CA ASP A 10 -6.56 23.24 -7.48
C ASP A 10 -7.99 22.88 -7.08
N PHE A 11 -8.61 21.96 -7.80
CA PHE A 11 -9.93 21.42 -7.44
C PHE A 11 -9.89 20.74 -6.06
N TYR A 12 -8.89 19.86 -5.82
CA TYR A 12 -8.72 19.23 -4.52
C TYR A 12 -8.56 20.28 -3.41
N ALA A 13 -7.64 21.23 -3.59
CA ALA A 13 -7.36 22.24 -2.58
C ALA A 13 -8.61 23.06 -2.21
N THR A 14 -9.41 23.44 -3.21
CA THR A 14 -10.67 24.16 -3.01
C THR A 14 -11.69 23.29 -2.26
N ALA A 15 -11.93 22.08 -2.73
CA ALA A 15 -12.91 21.17 -2.14
C ALA A 15 -12.53 20.77 -0.71
N ALA A 16 -11.27 20.35 -0.47
CA ALA A 16 -10.79 19.92 0.83
C ALA A 16 -10.88 21.04 1.87
N ARG A 17 -10.51 22.27 1.50
CA ARG A 17 -10.62 23.41 2.40
C ARG A 17 -12.06 23.71 2.81
N GLU A 18 -12.99 23.71 1.85
CA GLU A 18 -14.41 23.97 2.15
C GLU A 18 -15.04 22.82 2.97
N LEU A 19 -14.68 21.58 2.68
CA LEU A 19 -15.13 20.43 3.43
C LEU A 19 -14.56 20.42 4.86
N LYS A 20 -13.29 20.77 5.05
CA LYS A 20 -12.67 20.84 6.40
C LYS A 20 -13.34 21.88 7.28
N LYS A 21 -13.78 23.02 6.73
CA LYS A 21 -14.56 24.01 7.47
C LYS A 21 -15.87 23.43 7.97
N ARG A 22 -16.55 22.64 7.14
CA ARG A 22 -17.85 22.05 7.46
C ARG A 22 -17.74 20.83 8.35
N PHE A 23 -16.65 20.04 8.19
CA PHE A 23 -16.42 18.78 8.91
C PHE A 23 -15.01 18.75 9.52
N PRO A 24 -14.73 19.62 10.53
CA PRO A 24 -13.37 19.79 11.06
C PRO A 24 -12.80 18.52 11.71
N HIS A 25 -13.64 17.60 12.18
CA HIS A 25 -13.26 16.34 12.81
C HIS A 25 -12.89 15.23 11.83
N LEU A 26 -13.17 15.39 10.52
CA LEU A 26 -12.81 14.41 9.51
C LEU A 26 -11.40 14.67 8.95
N LYS A 27 -10.72 13.59 8.57
CA LYS A 27 -9.48 13.65 7.80
C LYS A 27 -9.79 13.81 6.32
N PHE A 28 -9.07 14.74 5.67
CA PHE A 28 -9.13 14.97 4.23
C PHE A 28 -7.76 14.75 3.62
N GLY A 29 -7.71 13.98 2.56
CA GLY A 29 -6.48 13.65 1.85
C GLY A 29 -6.77 13.08 0.47
N GLY A 30 -5.74 12.67 -0.19
CA GLY A 30 -5.75 12.17 -1.55
C GLY A 30 -4.33 12.18 -2.10
N PRO A 31 -4.16 12.27 -3.41
CA PRO A 31 -5.16 12.35 -4.49
C PRO A 31 -5.58 10.99 -5.07
N GLY A 32 -5.03 9.86 -4.59
CA GLY A 32 -5.22 8.56 -5.23
C GLY A 32 -4.45 8.45 -6.55
N HIS A 33 -3.21 8.92 -6.59
CA HIS A 33 -2.40 8.89 -7.81
C HIS A 33 -2.19 7.46 -8.30
N CYS A 34 -2.52 7.18 -9.56
CA CYS A 34 -2.25 5.89 -10.21
C CYS A 34 -0.75 5.66 -10.50
N ALA A 35 0.07 6.70 -10.41
CA ALA A 35 1.51 6.64 -10.60
C ALA A 35 2.20 7.44 -9.51
N PHE A 36 3.15 6.79 -8.85
CA PHE A 36 3.93 7.33 -7.76
C PHE A 36 5.25 7.94 -8.27
N GLY A 37 5.70 9.02 -7.65
CA GLY A 37 6.97 9.66 -7.97
C GLY A 37 7.11 11.04 -7.31
N GLU A 38 8.36 11.47 -7.12
CA GLU A 38 8.73 12.69 -6.39
C GLU A 38 8.00 13.94 -6.88
N GLU A 39 8.04 14.18 -8.19
CA GLU A 39 7.40 15.33 -8.81
C GLU A 39 5.91 15.42 -8.45
N LYS A 40 5.19 14.29 -8.51
CA LYS A 40 3.75 14.26 -8.23
C LYS A 40 3.43 14.47 -6.76
N VAL A 41 4.20 13.86 -5.87
CA VAL A 41 4.04 14.03 -4.41
C VAL A 41 4.26 15.49 -4.04
N LYS A 42 5.41 16.05 -4.46
CA LYS A 42 5.77 17.44 -4.16
C LYS A 42 4.80 18.44 -4.77
N ALA A 43 4.47 18.31 -6.05
CA ALA A 43 3.53 19.23 -6.71
C ALA A 43 2.14 19.25 -6.04
N PHE A 44 1.67 18.09 -5.56
CA PHE A 44 0.40 18.01 -4.84
C PHE A 44 0.50 18.66 -3.46
N ALA A 45 1.54 18.34 -2.68
CA ALA A 45 1.78 18.89 -1.35
C ALA A 45 2.00 20.40 -1.39
N GLU A 46 2.82 20.90 -2.32
CA GLU A 46 3.07 22.33 -2.53
C GLU A 46 1.79 23.09 -2.91
N ASN A 47 0.94 22.47 -3.74
CA ASN A 47 -0.36 23.07 -4.07
C ASN A 47 -1.26 23.15 -2.82
N CYS A 48 -1.29 22.12 -1.99
CA CYS A 48 -2.01 22.15 -0.71
C CYS A 48 -1.49 23.28 0.20
N ALA A 49 -0.18 23.40 0.34
CA ALA A 49 0.45 24.47 1.14
C ALA A 49 0.09 25.87 0.60
N LYS A 50 0.24 26.07 -0.71
CA LYS A 50 -0.08 27.33 -1.40
C LYS A 50 -1.51 27.81 -1.14
N HIS A 51 -2.46 26.89 -1.08
CA HIS A 51 -3.88 27.19 -0.92
C HIS A 51 -4.40 27.03 0.51
N GLY A 52 -3.55 26.67 1.48
CA GLY A 52 -3.94 26.40 2.86
C GLY A 52 -4.95 25.24 2.96
N ALA A 53 -4.81 24.26 2.07
CA ALA A 53 -5.68 23.09 2.04
C ALA A 53 -5.18 22.00 2.99
N PRO A 54 -6.07 21.27 3.70
CA PRO A 54 -5.66 20.14 4.53
C PRO A 54 -5.08 19.01 3.66
N LEU A 55 -4.07 18.34 4.18
CA LEU A 55 -3.51 17.13 3.65
C LEU A 55 -3.28 16.17 4.83
N ASP A 56 -4.37 15.69 5.40
CA ASP A 56 -4.31 14.80 6.57
C ASP A 56 -3.74 13.42 6.21
N PHE A 57 -3.89 12.99 4.95
CA PHE A 57 -3.23 11.82 4.38
C PHE A 57 -2.92 12.01 2.90
N TYR A 58 -1.80 11.46 2.43
CA TYR A 58 -1.46 11.34 1.01
C TYR A 58 -1.74 9.92 0.53
N SER A 59 -2.43 9.76 -0.60
CA SER A 59 -2.80 8.45 -1.11
C SER A 59 -2.38 8.22 -2.56
N PHE A 60 -2.00 6.98 -2.87
CA PHE A 60 -1.57 6.57 -4.21
C PHE A 60 -1.75 5.06 -4.42
N HIS A 61 -1.58 4.62 -5.68
CA HIS A 61 -1.58 3.22 -6.08
C HIS A 61 -0.17 2.78 -6.44
N TYR A 62 0.17 1.53 -6.12
CA TYR A 62 1.43 0.95 -6.55
C TYR A 62 1.32 -0.57 -6.78
N TYR A 63 1.77 -1.00 -7.94
CA TYR A 63 1.82 -2.40 -8.35
C TYR A 63 3.23 -2.75 -8.78
N SER A 64 3.85 -3.75 -8.15
CA SER A 64 5.24 -4.14 -8.43
C SER A 64 5.46 -5.63 -8.26
N PRO A 65 6.43 -6.22 -8.96
CA PRO A 65 6.97 -7.54 -8.63
C PRO A 65 7.96 -7.51 -7.46
N SER A 66 8.42 -6.34 -7.04
CA SER A 66 9.49 -6.14 -6.06
C SER A 66 8.92 -5.67 -4.70
N ASP A 67 9.12 -6.47 -3.66
CA ASP A 67 8.83 -6.09 -2.28
C ASP A 67 9.70 -4.90 -1.84
N THR A 68 10.97 -4.88 -2.26
CA THR A 68 11.90 -3.79 -1.95
C THR A 68 11.43 -2.45 -2.48
N GLU A 69 10.86 -2.41 -3.69
CA GLU A 69 10.25 -1.18 -4.22
C GLU A 69 9.08 -0.71 -3.36
N LEU A 70 8.20 -1.64 -2.93
CA LEU A 70 7.05 -1.30 -2.08
C LEU A 70 7.46 -0.80 -0.69
N LEU A 71 8.60 -1.24 -0.16
CA LEU A 71 9.13 -0.72 1.09
C LEU A 71 9.79 0.64 0.88
N GLN A 72 10.57 0.78 -0.18
CA GLN A 72 11.28 2.02 -0.48
C GLN A 72 10.33 3.18 -0.77
N MET A 73 9.22 2.93 -1.48
CA MET A 73 8.25 3.99 -1.79
C MET A 73 7.62 4.61 -0.54
N ALA A 74 7.43 3.84 0.54
CA ALA A 74 6.92 4.39 1.80
C ALA A 74 7.92 5.37 2.44
N LEU A 75 9.21 5.04 2.40
CA LEU A 75 10.29 5.91 2.86
C LEU A 75 10.42 7.15 2.00
N ASP A 76 10.33 7.00 0.69
CA ASP A 76 10.39 8.10 -0.27
C ASP A 76 9.18 9.04 -0.12
N ALA A 77 7.97 8.51 0.04
CA ALA A 77 6.77 9.31 0.28
C ALA A 77 6.93 10.16 1.55
N ARG A 78 7.42 9.56 2.65
CA ARG A 78 7.63 10.29 3.90
C ARG A 78 8.63 11.43 3.71
N ARG A 79 9.77 11.12 3.09
CA ARG A 79 10.81 12.12 2.82
C ARG A 79 10.29 13.29 2.00
N TRP A 80 9.59 13.04 0.90
CA TRP A 80 9.08 14.09 0.02
C TRP A 80 7.96 14.92 0.67
N LEU A 81 7.11 14.30 1.50
CA LEU A 81 6.12 15.03 2.28
C LEU A 81 6.77 15.92 3.36
N ASP A 82 7.80 15.43 4.05
CA ASP A 82 8.56 16.20 5.04
C ASP A 82 9.25 17.41 4.39
N GLU A 83 9.92 17.20 3.26
CA GLU A 83 10.56 18.25 2.47
C GLU A 83 9.55 19.31 1.95
N SER A 84 8.28 18.91 1.76
CA SER A 84 7.19 19.79 1.33
C SER A 84 6.44 20.46 2.50
N GLY A 85 6.87 20.23 3.76
CA GLY A 85 6.28 20.85 4.95
C GLY A 85 5.08 20.09 5.53
N PHE A 86 4.92 18.80 5.23
CA PHE A 86 3.82 17.94 5.68
C PHE A 86 4.30 16.74 6.51
N PRO A 87 5.02 16.94 7.65
CA PRO A 87 5.59 15.85 8.43
C PRO A 87 4.54 14.96 9.12
N ASP A 88 3.35 15.49 9.39
CA ASP A 88 2.26 14.79 10.10
C ASP A 88 1.25 14.13 9.16
N THR A 89 1.43 14.23 7.83
CA THR A 89 0.54 13.64 6.83
C THR A 89 0.69 12.12 6.83
N GLU A 90 -0.42 11.40 7.02
CA GLU A 90 -0.45 9.93 6.90
C GLU A 90 -0.15 9.48 5.46
N ILE A 91 0.47 8.31 5.31
CA ILE A 91 0.76 7.69 4.01
C ILE A 91 -0.18 6.53 3.79
N HIS A 92 -1.06 6.65 2.79
CA HIS A 92 -2.03 5.64 2.42
C HIS A 92 -1.73 5.04 1.06
N LEU A 93 -1.33 3.78 1.00
CA LEU A 93 -1.30 3.00 -0.23
C LEU A 93 -2.70 2.45 -0.46
N ASN A 94 -3.55 3.23 -1.13
CA ASN A 94 -4.97 2.96 -1.23
C ASN A 94 -5.35 1.92 -2.32
N GLU A 95 -4.35 1.44 -3.07
CA GLU A 95 -4.47 0.30 -3.97
C GLU A 95 -3.10 -0.32 -4.24
N TRP A 96 -2.92 -1.62 -3.95
CA TRP A 96 -1.69 -2.34 -4.23
C TRP A 96 -1.93 -3.82 -4.49
N HIS A 97 -1.02 -4.42 -5.24
CA HIS A 97 -1.02 -5.85 -5.52
C HIS A 97 0.36 -6.30 -6.01
N TYR A 98 0.64 -7.61 -5.90
CA TYR A 98 1.72 -8.24 -6.62
C TYR A 98 1.44 -8.20 -8.13
N ASN A 99 2.32 -7.60 -8.90
CA ASN A 99 2.22 -7.60 -10.35
C ASN A 99 3.53 -8.11 -10.95
N PRO A 100 3.60 -9.36 -11.43
CA PRO A 100 4.84 -10.01 -11.85
C PRO A 100 5.54 -9.30 -13.01
N TYR A 101 4.82 -8.50 -13.78
CA TYR A 101 5.32 -7.77 -14.93
C TYR A 101 5.32 -6.24 -14.75
N GLY A 102 4.96 -5.74 -13.55
CA GLY A 102 4.85 -4.32 -13.30
C GLY A 102 3.98 -3.60 -14.32
N GLY A 103 4.35 -2.39 -14.71
CA GLY A 103 3.62 -1.59 -15.70
C GLY A 103 3.51 -2.23 -17.08
N ALA A 104 4.39 -3.16 -17.44
CA ALA A 104 4.37 -3.83 -18.74
C ALA A 104 3.10 -4.71 -18.94
N LEU A 105 2.49 -5.19 -17.85
CA LEU A 105 1.26 -6.01 -17.91
C LEU A 105 0.16 -5.39 -18.77
N TRP A 106 0.02 -4.07 -18.73
CA TRP A 106 -1.04 -3.35 -19.43
C TRP A 106 -0.91 -3.34 -20.95
N GLY A 107 0.31 -3.58 -21.47
CA GLY A 107 0.59 -3.69 -22.90
C GLY A 107 0.68 -5.13 -23.44
N MET A 108 0.51 -6.13 -22.56
CA MET A 108 0.66 -7.54 -22.93
C MET A 108 -0.61 -8.11 -23.59
N GLY A 109 -0.41 -9.19 -24.37
CA GLY A 109 -1.49 -9.95 -24.96
C GLY A 109 -2.28 -10.79 -23.93
N PRO A 110 -3.43 -11.37 -24.35
CA PRO A 110 -4.30 -12.14 -23.45
C PRO A 110 -3.62 -13.37 -22.81
N VAL A 111 -2.67 -13.98 -23.51
CA VAL A 111 -1.95 -15.19 -23.01
C VAL A 111 -1.09 -14.82 -21.82
N GLU A 112 -0.26 -13.80 -21.98
CA GLU A 112 0.66 -13.30 -20.95
C GLU A 112 -0.11 -12.71 -19.76
N GLN A 113 -1.22 -12.03 -20.01
CA GLN A 113 -2.11 -11.56 -18.94
C GLN A 113 -2.72 -12.70 -18.13
N ASN A 114 -3.10 -13.81 -18.79
CA ASN A 114 -3.62 -14.99 -18.09
C ASN A 114 -2.52 -15.69 -17.28
N GLU A 115 -1.29 -15.72 -17.77
CA GLU A 115 -0.14 -16.23 -17.02
C GLU A 115 0.13 -15.37 -15.78
N ALA A 116 0.13 -14.04 -15.93
CA ALA A 116 0.26 -13.12 -14.80
C ALA A 116 -0.77 -13.40 -13.70
N ILE A 117 -2.02 -13.66 -14.08
CA ILE A 117 -3.11 -13.98 -13.13
C ILE A 117 -2.77 -15.24 -12.32
N ARG A 118 -2.14 -16.24 -12.92
CA ARG A 118 -1.72 -17.45 -12.19
C ARG A 118 -0.70 -17.11 -11.10
N PHE A 119 0.30 -16.27 -11.42
CA PHE A 119 1.28 -15.82 -10.42
C PHE A 119 0.64 -14.95 -9.35
N MET A 120 -0.27 -14.04 -9.73
CA MET A 120 -0.99 -13.14 -8.82
C MET A 120 -1.90 -13.86 -7.82
N ARG A 121 -2.24 -15.14 -8.08
CA ARG A 121 -3.08 -16.00 -7.22
C ARG A 121 -2.30 -17.18 -6.63
N GLY A 122 -1.04 -17.31 -7.02
CA GLY A 122 -0.14 -18.38 -6.68
C GLY A 122 0.61 -18.20 -5.36
N LEU A 123 1.57 -19.09 -5.15
CA LEU A 123 2.45 -19.03 -3.97
C LEU A 123 3.36 -17.81 -4.00
N GLU A 124 3.75 -17.37 -5.19
CA GLU A 124 4.59 -16.20 -5.40
C GLU A 124 3.92 -14.94 -4.83
N SER A 125 2.64 -14.76 -5.15
CA SER A 125 1.87 -13.62 -4.61
C SER A 125 1.63 -13.74 -3.11
N ALA A 126 1.42 -14.96 -2.58
CA ALA A 126 1.26 -15.19 -1.15
C ALA A 126 2.54 -14.87 -0.38
N ALA A 127 3.71 -15.32 -0.88
CA ALA A 127 5.01 -15.02 -0.31
C ALA A 127 5.32 -13.52 -0.38
N PHE A 128 5.14 -12.91 -1.56
CA PHE A 128 5.31 -11.47 -1.76
C PHE A 128 4.44 -10.65 -0.78
N LEU A 129 3.16 -10.99 -0.66
CA LEU A 129 2.23 -10.31 0.24
C LEU A 129 2.74 -10.34 1.68
N ASN A 130 3.14 -11.50 2.19
CA ASN A 130 3.64 -11.62 3.56
C ASN A 130 4.97 -10.88 3.75
N THR A 131 5.90 -10.98 2.79
CA THR A 131 7.17 -10.25 2.82
C THR A 131 6.95 -8.74 2.90
N VAL A 132 6.02 -8.22 2.11
CA VAL A 132 5.66 -6.79 2.10
C VAL A 132 4.97 -6.38 3.41
N LEU A 133 3.96 -7.12 3.86
CA LEU A 133 3.23 -6.80 5.09
C LEU A 133 4.13 -6.84 6.33
N ILE A 134 5.06 -7.81 6.40
CA ILE A 134 6.07 -7.88 7.46
C ILE A 134 7.00 -6.66 7.38
N GLY A 135 7.52 -6.35 6.20
CA GLY A 135 8.44 -5.24 6.01
C GLY A 135 7.83 -3.87 6.31
N TRP A 136 6.56 -3.68 6.00
CA TRP A 136 5.87 -2.42 6.30
C TRP A 136 5.69 -2.14 7.79
N GLN A 137 5.82 -3.13 8.66
CA GLN A 137 5.81 -2.90 10.11
C GLN A 137 6.96 -1.98 10.59
N ASP A 138 7.97 -1.80 9.77
CA ASP A 138 9.16 -0.99 10.05
C ASP A 138 9.28 0.22 9.07
N THR A 139 8.19 0.62 8.43
CA THR A 139 8.14 1.75 7.49
C THR A 139 7.05 2.76 7.90
N PRO A 140 7.10 3.99 7.40
CA PRO A 140 6.13 5.03 7.73
C PRO A 140 4.79 4.89 7.00
N ILE A 141 4.42 3.70 6.50
CA ILE A 141 3.10 3.49 5.90
C ILE A 141 2.04 3.38 6.99
N ASP A 142 0.99 4.17 6.91
CA ASP A 142 -0.09 4.17 7.91
C ASP A 142 -1.21 3.21 7.52
N ARG A 143 -1.52 3.12 6.23
CA ARG A 143 -2.59 2.25 5.72
C ARG A 143 -2.25 1.70 4.36
N ALA A 144 -2.59 0.41 4.16
CA ALA A 144 -2.45 -0.26 2.88
C ALA A 144 -3.72 -1.05 2.56
N PHE A 145 -4.27 -0.83 1.37
CA PHE A 145 -5.54 -1.43 0.93
C PHE A 145 -5.27 -2.36 -0.25
N TYR A 146 -5.37 -3.65 0.00
CA TYR A 146 -5.13 -4.66 -1.02
C TYR A 146 -6.23 -4.65 -2.09
N TYR A 147 -5.85 -4.58 -3.34
CA TYR A 147 -6.77 -4.67 -4.46
C TYR A 147 -6.68 -6.07 -5.10
N THR A 148 -7.63 -7.00 -4.85
CA THR A 148 -8.91 -6.76 -4.16
C THR A 148 -9.43 -8.07 -3.53
N VAL A 149 -10.44 -8.00 -2.67
CA VAL A 149 -10.98 -9.19 -1.98
C VAL A 149 -11.98 -9.99 -2.84
N THR A 150 -12.41 -9.46 -3.97
CA THR A 150 -13.47 -10.05 -4.81
C THR A 150 -13.04 -11.28 -5.61
N THR A 151 -13.96 -11.82 -6.43
CA THR A 151 -13.72 -12.95 -7.36
C THR A 151 -13.22 -12.50 -8.74
N THR A 152 -12.70 -11.27 -8.88
CA THR A 152 -12.10 -10.78 -10.12
C THR A 152 -10.72 -11.38 -10.37
N ARG A 153 -10.13 -11.10 -11.55
CA ARG A 153 -8.75 -11.54 -11.88
C ARG A 153 -7.69 -11.10 -10.85
N TRP A 154 -7.93 -10.00 -10.13
CA TRP A 154 -7.09 -9.45 -9.07
C TRP A 154 -7.50 -9.91 -7.67
N GLY A 155 -8.51 -10.78 -7.58
CA GLY A 155 -9.15 -11.14 -6.32
C GLY A 155 -8.42 -12.21 -5.53
N LEU A 156 -8.83 -12.35 -4.28
CA LEU A 156 -8.39 -13.39 -3.36
C LEU A 156 -9.15 -14.71 -3.54
N TYR A 157 -10.16 -14.73 -4.43
CA TYR A 157 -11.00 -15.90 -4.67
C TYR A 157 -11.04 -16.27 -6.15
N ASP A 158 -10.98 -17.57 -6.42
CA ASP A 158 -11.29 -18.18 -7.69
C ASP A 158 -12.75 -18.71 -7.59
N ASP A 159 -13.68 -17.93 -8.13
CA ASP A 159 -15.12 -18.10 -7.89
C ASP A 159 -15.42 -18.03 -6.37
N ARG A 160 -15.73 -19.14 -5.73
CA ARG A 160 -15.98 -19.22 -4.28
C ARG A 160 -14.85 -19.85 -3.49
N THR A 161 -13.77 -20.20 -4.16
CA THR A 161 -12.62 -20.89 -3.54
C THR A 161 -11.51 -19.89 -3.24
N PRO A 162 -11.04 -19.78 -1.99
CA PRO A 162 -9.87 -18.95 -1.67
C PRO A 162 -8.64 -19.42 -2.43
N ASN A 163 -7.89 -18.49 -3.01
CA ASN A 163 -6.61 -18.79 -3.66
C ASN A 163 -5.42 -18.72 -2.68
N LYS A 164 -4.19 -18.92 -3.15
CA LYS A 164 -3.02 -18.97 -2.27
C LYS A 164 -2.74 -17.61 -1.58
N THR A 165 -3.01 -16.52 -2.27
CA THR A 165 -2.82 -15.17 -1.72
C THR A 165 -3.79 -14.88 -0.56
N TYR A 166 -5.02 -15.43 -0.62
CA TYR A 166 -5.95 -15.37 0.52
C TYR A 166 -5.35 -16.02 1.78
N TYR A 167 -4.76 -17.20 1.65
CA TYR A 167 -4.16 -17.88 2.81
C TYR A 167 -2.93 -17.14 3.33
N GLY A 168 -2.16 -16.50 2.45
CA GLY A 168 -1.08 -15.58 2.87
C GLY A 168 -1.62 -14.41 3.72
N MET A 169 -2.68 -13.76 3.26
CA MET A 169 -3.35 -12.68 4.00
C MET A 169 -3.91 -13.18 5.35
N GLN A 170 -4.52 -14.36 5.35
CA GLN A 170 -5.04 -14.97 6.57
C GLN A 170 -3.92 -15.26 7.58
N ALA A 171 -2.79 -15.80 7.14
CA ALA A 171 -1.65 -16.10 8.00
C ALA A 171 -1.11 -14.83 8.68
N PHE A 172 -0.97 -13.72 7.92
CA PHE A 172 -0.61 -12.43 8.51
C PHE A 172 -1.69 -11.93 9.48
N GLY A 173 -2.97 -12.07 9.12
CA GLY A 173 -4.11 -11.67 9.97
C GLY A 173 -4.14 -12.40 11.31
N GLU A 174 -3.72 -13.67 11.36
CA GLU A 174 -3.65 -14.42 12.62
C GLU A 174 -2.67 -13.80 13.63
N LEU A 175 -1.59 -13.14 13.15
CA LEU A 175 -0.65 -12.45 14.05
C LEU A 175 -1.29 -11.30 14.84
N THR A 176 -2.41 -10.74 14.38
CA THR A 176 -3.11 -9.66 15.11
C THR A 176 -3.66 -10.12 16.46
N ARG A 177 -3.78 -11.44 16.67
CA ARG A 177 -4.15 -12.04 17.96
C ARG A 177 -3.00 -12.07 18.97
N TYR A 178 -1.79 -11.76 18.51
CA TYR A 178 -0.57 -11.73 19.29
C TYR A 178 -0.13 -10.27 19.41
N GLY A 179 -0.74 -9.56 20.37
CA GLY A 179 -0.68 -8.11 20.46
C GLY A 179 0.68 -7.50 20.82
N GLU A 180 1.65 -8.32 21.24
CA GLU A 180 3.02 -7.88 21.53
C GLU A 180 3.97 -8.39 20.43
N ARG A 181 4.59 -7.48 19.69
CA ARG A 181 5.68 -7.85 18.77
C ARG A 181 6.93 -8.22 19.58
N VAL A 182 7.52 -9.36 19.28
CA VAL A 182 8.76 -9.84 19.91
C VAL A 182 9.88 -9.96 18.89
N ALA A 183 11.13 -9.79 19.37
CA ALA A 183 12.29 -9.95 18.51
C ALA A 183 12.39 -11.41 18.02
N ALA A 184 12.63 -11.56 16.71
CA ALA A 184 12.90 -12.84 16.09
C ALA A 184 14.24 -12.76 15.35
N ALA A 185 15.08 -13.78 15.52
CA ALA A 185 16.36 -13.90 14.82
C ALA A 185 16.56 -15.38 14.44
N GLY A 186 17.22 -15.61 13.30
CA GLY A 186 17.49 -16.95 12.79
C GLY A 186 18.29 -16.92 11.51
N ASN A 187 18.73 -18.07 11.06
CA ASN A 187 19.39 -18.25 9.77
C ASN A 187 18.34 -18.49 8.70
N LEU A 188 17.85 -17.42 8.10
CA LEU A 188 16.88 -17.46 7.02
C LEU A 188 17.58 -17.25 5.66
N PRO A 189 17.03 -17.79 4.58
CA PRO A 189 17.49 -17.43 3.23
C PRO A 189 17.48 -15.93 2.99
N GLU A 190 18.38 -15.44 2.14
CA GLU A 190 18.40 -14.03 1.72
C GLU A 190 17.04 -13.62 1.15
N GLY A 191 16.58 -12.42 1.48
CA GLY A 191 15.27 -11.90 1.08
C GLY A 191 14.10 -12.35 1.95
N SER A 192 14.30 -13.29 2.89
CA SER A 192 13.27 -13.67 3.86
C SER A 192 13.06 -12.60 4.93
N ARG A 193 11.80 -12.47 5.37
CA ARG A 193 11.43 -11.59 6.51
C ARG A 193 10.69 -12.41 7.56
N THR A 194 10.79 -11.98 8.79
CA THR A 194 10.13 -12.65 9.92
C THR A 194 9.42 -11.63 10.81
N LEU A 195 8.22 -11.97 11.20
CA LEU A 195 7.45 -11.26 12.22
C LEU A 195 7.00 -12.26 13.29
N ALA A 196 7.28 -11.94 14.55
CA ALA A 196 6.86 -12.77 15.67
C ALA A 196 6.02 -11.94 16.65
N GLY A 197 4.99 -12.58 17.18
CA GLY A 197 4.10 -12.00 18.17
C GLY A 197 3.91 -12.90 19.39
N ARG A 198 3.59 -12.30 20.53
CA ARG A 198 3.22 -12.97 21.79
C ARG A 198 1.82 -12.52 22.21
N ASN A 199 1.00 -13.48 22.65
CA ASN A 199 -0.30 -13.15 23.24
C ASN A 199 -0.22 -13.01 24.78
N ALA A 200 -1.33 -12.61 25.40
CA ALA A 200 -1.42 -12.42 26.85
C ALA A 200 -1.21 -13.73 27.66
N ALA A 201 -1.40 -14.91 27.04
CA ALA A 201 -1.15 -16.19 27.67
C ALA A 201 0.33 -16.62 27.56
N GLY A 202 1.16 -15.88 26.83
CA GLY A 202 2.56 -16.20 26.59
C GLY A 202 2.83 -17.06 25.36
N ASP A 203 1.80 -17.43 24.60
CA ASP A 203 1.95 -18.20 23.36
C ASP A 203 2.62 -17.33 22.28
N LEU A 204 3.44 -17.97 21.46
CA LEU A 204 4.16 -17.32 20.36
C LEU A 204 3.60 -17.74 19.00
N ALA A 205 3.52 -16.80 18.09
CA ALA A 205 3.31 -17.02 16.67
C ALA A 205 4.45 -16.39 15.85
N ILE A 206 4.88 -17.10 14.82
CA ILE A 206 5.96 -16.64 13.92
C ILE A 206 5.45 -16.81 12.48
N LEU A 207 5.56 -15.75 11.71
CA LEU A 207 5.36 -15.75 10.26
C LEU A 207 6.69 -15.44 9.59
N THR A 208 7.04 -16.27 8.59
CA THR A 208 8.29 -16.14 7.83
C THR A 208 7.99 -16.15 6.36
#